data_8c712d2d432bd0c5d790e39415ce4153
#
_entry.id   8c712d2d432bd0c5d790e39415ce4153
#
_cell.length_a   1.000
_cell.length_b   1.000
_cell.length_c   1.000
_cell.angle_alpha   90.00
_cell.angle_beta   90.00
_cell.angle_gamma   90.00
#
_symmetry.space_group_name_H-M   'P 1'
#
loop_
_entity.id
_entity.type
_entity.pdbx_description
1 polymer ?
#
loop_
_entity_poly.entity_id
_entity_poly.type
_entity_poly.pdbx_seq_one_letter_code
_entity_poly.pdbx_strand_id
1 'polypeptide(L)'
;MTKEEKYTALLPQVKALCEGESDMIAKMANVSALLHHEFGFWWTGFYRVLSVQCSVFSNATQDCDSPLNTKHSTLNTQELILGPFQGPLACVHIAYGRGVCGTAWKERRTIVVPDVEEFPGHIACSSESRSEIVVPVFKNSSNQTIKQSSNPEVIAVLDIDSRELNTFDDTDAHYLEEVVKLLVIA
;
A
#
# COMPACT_ATOMS: atom_id res chain seq x y z
N MET A 1 -1.12 -24.65 -15.26
CA MET A 1 -1.57 -23.27 -15.57
C MET A 1 -0.38 -22.36 -15.39
N THR A 2 -0.04 -21.58 -16.40
CA THR A 2 1.05 -20.58 -16.31
C THR A 2 0.63 -19.42 -15.39
N LYS A 3 1.58 -18.60 -14.96
CA LYS A 3 1.32 -17.39 -14.16
C LYS A 3 0.35 -16.44 -14.90
N GLU A 4 0.60 -16.20 -16.18
CA GLU A 4 -0.23 -15.39 -17.06
C GLU A 4 -1.67 -15.92 -17.21
N GLU A 5 -1.82 -17.25 -17.38
CA GLU A 5 -3.15 -17.89 -17.44
C GLU A 5 -3.94 -17.69 -16.13
N LYS A 6 -3.27 -17.79 -14.97
CA LYS A 6 -3.89 -17.54 -13.67
C LYS A 6 -4.39 -16.10 -13.55
N TYR A 7 -3.57 -15.11 -13.89
CA TYR A 7 -3.97 -13.70 -13.84
C TYR A 7 -5.11 -13.40 -14.83
N THR A 8 -5.04 -13.94 -16.05
CA THR A 8 -6.09 -13.76 -17.06
C THR A 8 -7.43 -14.30 -16.58
N ALA A 9 -7.44 -15.42 -15.86
CA ALA A 9 -8.65 -15.99 -15.25
C ALA A 9 -9.13 -15.22 -14.01
N LEU A 10 -8.21 -14.55 -13.30
CA LEU A 10 -8.49 -13.80 -12.08
C LEU A 10 -9.09 -12.41 -12.36
N LEU A 11 -8.60 -11.68 -13.37
CA LEU A 11 -9.05 -10.31 -13.66
C LEU A 11 -10.59 -10.15 -13.79
N PRO A 12 -11.34 -11.03 -14.49
CA PRO A 12 -12.80 -10.94 -14.51
C PRO A 12 -13.45 -11.09 -13.14
N GLN A 13 -12.86 -11.91 -12.25
CA GLN A 13 -13.35 -12.10 -10.89
C GLN A 13 -13.11 -10.84 -10.05
N VAL A 14 -11.91 -10.24 -10.13
CA VAL A 14 -11.62 -8.96 -9.47
C VAL A 14 -12.59 -7.88 -9.95
N LYS A 15 -12.84 -7.80 -11.26
CA LYS A 15 -13.81 -6.86 -11.82
C LYS A 15 -15.21 -7.05 -11.22
N ALA A 16 -15.69 -8.28 -11.18
CA ALA A 16 -17.01 -8.61 -10.61
C ALA A 16 -17.10 -8.29 -9.11
N LEU A 17 -16.02 -8.48 -8.34
CA LEU A 17 -15.96 -8.13 -6.91
C LEU A 17 -15.96 -6.63 -6.67
N CYS A 18 -15.44 -5.84 -7.61
CA CYS A 18 -15.34 -4.39 -7.47
C CYS A 18 -16.53 -3.64 -8.07
N GLU A 19 -17.24 -4.25 -9.03
CA GLU A 19 -18.35 -3.63 -9.74
C GLU A 19 -19.54 -3.38 -8.80
N GLY A 20 -19.98 -2.12 -8.71
CA GLY A 20 -21.08 -1.71 -7.84
C GLY A 20 -20.76 -1.62 -6.34
N GLU A 21 -19.56 -2.00 -5.92
CA GLU A 21 -19.11 -1.82 -4.54
C GLU A 21 -18.45 -0.44 -4.37
N SER A 22 -18.93 0.35 -3.42
CA SER A 22 -18.41 1.68 -3.13
C SER A 22 -17.38 1.69 -1.99
N ASP A 23 -17.40 0.68 -1.11
CA ASP A 23 -16.48 0.58 0.02
C ASP A 23 -15.12 0.02 -0.42
N MET A 24 -14.11 0.88 -0.42
CA MET A 24 -12.74 0.52 -0.77
C MET A 24 -12.16 -0.56 0.16
N ILE A 25 -12.56 -0.59 1.44
CA ILE A 25 -12.08 -1.60 2.38
C ILE A 25 -12.63 -2.98 2.03
N ALA A 26 -13.90 -3.06 1.66
CA ALA A 26 -14.52 -4.31 1.20
C ALA A 26 -13.86 -4.82 -0.09
N LYS A 27 -13.61 -3.94 -1.06
CA LYS A 27 -12.85 -4.28 -2.28
C LYS A 27 -11.46 -4.82 -1.95
N MET A 28 -10.68 -4.10 -1.14
CA MET A 28 -9.34 -4.51 -0.73
C MET A 28 -9.34 -5.86 -0.02
N ALA A 29 -10.31 -6.10 0.87
CA ALA A 29 -10.42 -7.35 1.62
C ALA A 29 -10.65 -8.55 0.68
N ASN A 30 -11.61 -8.42 -0.24
CA ASN A 30 -11.92 -9.48 -1.19
C ASN A 30 -10.79 -9.72 -2.18
N VAL A 31 -10.14 -8.67 -2.68
CA VAL A 31 -9.01 -8.79 -3.61
C VAL A 31 -7.79 -9.41 -2.92
N SER A 32 -7.50 -9.04 -1.67
CA SER A 32 -6.42 -9.69 -0.90
C SER A 32 -6.68 -11.18 -0.72
N ALA A 33 -7.91 -11.56 -0.38
CA ALA A 33 -8.29 -12.96 -0.19
C ALA A 33 -8.19 -13.76 -1.51
N LEU A 34 -8.66 -13.17 -2.62
CA LEU A 34 -8.63 -13.81 -3.94
C LEU A 34 -7.19 -14.04 -4.41
N LEU A 35 -6.33 -13.02 -4.36
CA LEU A 35 -4.92 -13.12 -4.74
C LEU A 35 -4.18 -14.14 -3.89
N HIS A 36 -4.34 -14.06 -2.56
CA HIS A 36 -3.72 -14.99 -1.61
C HIS A 36 -4.10 -16.45 -1.89
N HIS A 37 -5.38 -16.70 -2.14
CA HIS A 37 -5.90 -18.05 -2.43
C HIS A 37 -5.40 -18.61 -3.76
N GLU A 38 -5.45 -17.80 -4.84
CA GLU A 38 -5.13 -18.27 -6.19
C GLU A 38 -3.64 -18.53 -6.41
N PHE A 39 -2.77 -17.74 -5.77
CA PHE A 39 -1.33 -17.85 -5.95
C PHE A 39 -0.61 -18.54 -4.80
N GLY A 40 -1.23 -18.62 -3.61
CA GLY A 40 -0.61 -19.18 -2.41
C GLY A 40 0.52 -18.32 -1.87
N PHE A 41 0.46 -17.02 -2.07
CA PHE A 41 1.44 -16.07 -1.55
C PHE A 41 1.53 -16.15 -0.02
N TRP A 42 2.69 -15.85 0.53
CA TRP A 42 2.93 -15.87 1.97
C TRP A 42 2.12 -14.80 2.72
N TRP A 43 2.14 -13.60 2.17
CA TRP A 43 1.39 -12.46 2.65
C TRP A 43 0.82 -11.67 1.46
N THR A 44 -0.39 -11.15 1.60
CA THR A 44 -1.03 -10.34 0.56
C THR A 44 -1.95 -9.33 1.23
N GLY A 45 -1.71 -8.05 1.05
CA GLY A 45 -2.54 -7.05 1.69
C GLY A 45 -2.35 -5.64 1.15
N PHE A 46 -3.05 -4.72 1.79
CA PHE A 46 -3.00 -3.32 1.44
C PHE A 46 -2.55 -2.47 2.62
N TYR A 47 -1.72 -1.49 2.32
CA TYR A 47 -1.48 -0.35 3.20
C TYR A 47 -2.11 0.90 2.61
N ARG A 48 -2.87 1.64 3.43
CA ARG A 48 -3.61 2.84 3.00
C ARG A 48 -2.87 4.10 3.43
N VAL A 49 -2.81 5.10 2.55
CA VAL A 49 -2.27 6.42 2.90
C VAL A 49 -3.30 7.16 3.75
N LEU A 50 -2.98 7.40 5.01
CA LEU A 50 -3.80 8.17 5.93
C LEU A 50 -3.04 9.36 6.50
N SER A 51 -3.76 10.48 6.69
CA SER A 51 -3.23 11.63 7.40
C SER A 51 -3.36 11.41 8.90
N VAL A 52 -2.23 11.39 9.60
CA VAL A 52 -2.19 11.29 11.06
C VAL A 52 -2.00 12.70 11.63
N GLN A 53 -2.94 13.12 12.47
CA GLN A 53 -2.82 14.38 13.22
C GLN A 53 -2.14 14.09 14.55
N CYS A 54 -0.91 14.56 14.69
CA CYS A 54 -0.20 14.52 15.97
C CYS A 54 -0.26 15.89 16.63
N SER A 55 -0.88 15.95 17.82
CA SER A 55 -0.85 17.15 18.66
C SER A 55 0.44 17.15 19.47
N VAL A 56 1.36 18.04 19.14
CA VAL A 56 2.61 18.19 19.90
C VAL A 56 2.42 19.29 20.93
N PHE A 57 2.47 18.93 22.21
CA PHE A 57 2.56 19.87 23.31
C PHE A 57 4.03 20.21 23.52
N SER A 58 4.50 21.37 23.06
CA SER A 58 5.84 21.86 23.46
C SER A 58 5.72 22.58 24.80
N ASN A 59 6.23 21.97 25.85
CA ASN A 59 6.53 22.69 27.08
C ASN A 59 7.67 23.67 26.79
N ALA A 60 7.34 24.94 26.55
CA ALA A 60 8.34 25.99 26.58
C ALA A 60 8.86 26.10 28.02
N THR A 61 10.18 26.02 28.16
CA THR A 61 10.91 26.14 29.42
C THR A 61 10.44 27.31 30.29
N GLN A 62 10.36 27.04 31.58
CA GLN A 62 9.97 27.87 32.69
C GLN A 62 10.60 29.27 32.62
N ASP A 63 9.78 30.28 32.39
CA ASP A 63 9.88 31.58 33.01
C ASP A 63 8.60 31.81 33.77
N CYS A 64 8.74 32.05 35.08
CA CYS A 64 7.64 32.00 36.09
C CYS A 64 6.64 33.15 36.03
N ASP A 65 6.64 34.03 35.02
CA ASP A 65 5.81 35.23 34.99
C ASP A 65 5.06 35.51 33.69
N SER A 66 4.83 34.50 32.84
CA SER A 66 4.03 34.68 31.62
C SER A 66 2.80 33.73 31.61
N PRO A 67 1.62 34.17 31.16
CA PRO A 67 0.46 33.29 31.02
C PRO A 67 0.81 32.19 30.02
N LEU A 68 0.43 30.94 30.36
CA LEU A 68 0.60 29.71 29.61
C LEU A 68 0.38 29.91 28.10
N ASN A 69 1.46 30.14 27.35
CA ASN A 69 1.46 30.19 25.90
C ASN A 69 1.82 28.79 25.38
N THR A 70 0.91 27.86 25.53
CA THR A 70 1.02 26.51 24.95
C THR A 70 0.83 26.66 23.44
N LYS A 71 1.91 26.66 22.68
CA LYS A 71 1.82 26.58 21.23
C LYS A 71 1.34 25.19 20.84
N HIS A 72 0.08 25.10 20.48
CA HIS A 72 -0.53 23.92 19.89
C HIS A 72 -0.10 23.90 18.41
N SER A 73 0.86 23.06 18.05
CA SER A 73 1.16 22.80 16.64
C SER A 73 0.61 21.44 16.25
N THR A 74 -0.28 21.42 15.28
CA THR A 74 -0.79 20.18 14.68
C THR A 74 0.13 19.85 13.52
N LEU A 75 0.91 18.78 13.65
CA LEU A 75 1.67 18.22 12.54
C LEU A 75 0.77 17.24 11.79
N ASN A 76 0.46 17.55 10.55
CA ASN A 76 -0.19 16.60 9.65
C ASN A 76 0.92 15.79 8.96
N THR A 77 1.12 14.56 9.41
CA THR A 77 1.98 13.59 8.75
C THR A 77 1.12 12.60 7.99
N GLN A 78 1.61 12.13 6.85
CA GLN A 78 0.99 11.02 6.13
C GLN A 78 1.79 9.76 6.40
N GLU A 79 1.10 8.67 6.64
CA GLU A 79 1.65 7.34 6.85
C GLU A 79 0.85 6.31 6.07
N LEU A 80 1.51 5.19 5.75
CA LEU A 80 0.84 3.99 5.32
C LEU A 80 0.37 3.24 6.57
N ILE A 81 -0.94 3.01 6.65
CA ILE A 81 -1.58 2.27 7.75
C ILE A 81 -2.07 0.94 7.21
N LEU A 82 -1.81 -0.13 7.95
CA LEU A 82 -2.25 -1.48 7.62
C LEU A 82 -3.76 -1.50 7.31
N GLY A 83 -4.10 -2.04 6.16
CA GLY A 83 -5.45 -2.28 5.68
C GLY A 83 -5.82 -3.76 5.71
N PRO A 84 -6.78 -4.19 4.89
CA PRO A 84 -7.13 -5.60 4.76
C PRO A 84 -5.95 -6.43 4.22
N PHE A 85 -5.74 -7.60 4.81
CA PHE A 85 -4.67 -8.53 4.40
C PHE A 85 -5.00 -9.98 4.70
N GLN A 86 -4.21 -10.89 4.13
CA GLN A 86 -4.17 -12.32 4.37
C GLN A 86 -2.71 -12.71 4.68
N GLY A 87 -2.51 -13.55 5.70
CA GLY A 87 -1.18 -13.98 6.12
C GLY A 87 -0.90 -13.70 7.60
N PRO A 88 0.36 -13.82 8.05
CA PRO A 88 0.77 -13.53 9.41
C PRO A 88 0.68 -12.03 9.77
N LEU A 89 0.94 -11.71 11.03
CA LEU A 89 0.98 -10.34 11.54
C LEU A 89 1.98 -9.48 10.76
N ALA A 90 1.64 -8.21 10.57
CA ALA A 90 2.43 -7.24 9.84
C ALA A 90 2.60 -5.92 10.61
N CYS A 91 3.50 -5.07 10.13
CA CYS A 91 3.69 -3.72 10.67
C CYS A 91 2.41 -2.90 10.51
N VAL A 92 2.02 -2.15 11.54
CA VAL A 92 0.79 -1.35 11.47
C VAL A 92 1.01 -0.01 10.77
N HIS A 93 2.20 0.58 10.93
CA HIS A 93 2.55 1.90 10.42
C HIS A 93 3.84 1.86 9.62
N ILE A 94 3.86 2.43 8.43
CA ILE A 94 5.04 2.58 7.57
C ILE A 94 5.17 4.04 7.15
N ALA A 95 6.31 4.63 7.45
CA ALA A 95 6.58 6.03 7.11
C ALA A 95 6.90 6.20 5.62
N TYR A 96 6.64 7.40 5.09
CA TYR A 96 6.93 7.77 3.70
C TYR A 96 8.40 7.52 3.32
N GLY A 97 8.62 6.77 2.25
CA GLY A 97 9.96 6.42 1.76
C GLY A 97 10.72 5.40 2.61
N ARG A 98 10.05 4.67 3.53
CA ARG A 98 10.66 3.64 4.38
C ARG A 98 10.24 2.25 3.94
N GLY A 99 11.20 1.32 3.90
CA GLY A 99 10.99 -0.03 3.39
C GLY A 99 10.55 -0.05 1.93
N VAL A 100 10.10 -1.19 1.43
CA VAL A 100 9.64 -1.34 0.05
C VAL A 100 8.32 -0.61 -0.16
N CYS A 101 7.35 -0.80 0.72
CA CYS A 101 6.04 -0.14 0.67
C CYS A 101 6.15 1.40 0.67
N GLY A 102 6.91 1.97 1.61
CA GLY A 102 7.11 3.42 1.68
C GLY A 102 7.88 3.96 0.47
N THR A 103 8.78 3.17 -0.11
CA THR A 103 9.52 3.52 -1.32
C THR A 103 8.61 3.48 -2.54
N ALA A 104 7.78 2.45 -2.71
CA ALA A 104 6.80 2.38 -3.80
C ALA A 104 5.82 3.58 -3.77
N TRP A 105 5.37 3.95 -2.58
CA TRP A 105 4.56 5.16 -2.38
C TRP A 105 5.30 6.43 -2.81
N LYS A 106 6.56 6.60 -2.40
CA LYS A 106 7.39 7.77 -2.71
C LYS A 106 7.72 7.87 -4.19
N GLU A 107 8.15 6.75 -4.79
CA GLU A 107 8.56 6.70 -6.20
C GLU A 107 7.38 6.56 -7.15
N ARG A 108 6.18 6.20 -6.62
CA ARG A 108 4.93 6.12 -7.37
C ARG A 108 5.01 5.15 -8.54
N ARG A 109 5.69 4.06 -8.33
CA ARG A 109 5.86 2.96 -9.29
C ARG A 109 5.86 1.62 -8.58
N THR A 110 5.55 0.58 -9.32
CA THR A 110 5.72 -0.80 -8.88
C THR A 110 7.18 -1.08 -8.57
N ILE A 111 7.44 -1.74 -7.44
CA ILE A 111 8.76 -2.20 -7.03
C ILE A 111 8.73 -3.71 -6.88
N VAL A 112 9.62 -4.39 -7.61
CA VAL A 112 9.86 -5.83 -7.51
C VAL A 112 11.19 -6.03 -6.80
N VAL A 113 11.18 -6.79 -5.71
CA VAL A 113 12.35 -7.07 -4.88
C VAL A 113 12.63 -8.57 -4.92
N PRO A 114 13.65 -8.99 -5.66
CA PRO A 114 14.03 -10.41 -5.78
C PRO A 114 14.52 -11.02 -4.47
N ASP A 115 15.22 -10.23 -3.65
CA ASP A 115 15.70 -10.57 -2.31
C ASP A 115 15.55 -9.36 -1.39
N VAL A 116 14.71 -9.49 -0.37
CA VAL A 116 14.41 -8.40 0.56
C VAL A 116 15.62 -8.01 1.43
N GLU A 117 16.57 -8.93 1.65
CA GLU A 117 17.79 -8.64 2.40
C GLU A 117 18.74 -7.72 1.63
N GLU A 118 18.66 -7.72 0.30
CA GLU A 118 19.44 -6.82 -0.57
C GLU A 118 18.78 -5.44 -0.76
N PHE A 119 17.53 -5.26 -0.33
CA PHE A 119 16.83 -3.98 -0.52
C PHE A 119 17.29 -2.93 0.51
N PRO A 120 17.82 -1.77 0.08
CA PRO A 120 18.33 -0.74 0.99
C PRO A 120 17.25 -0.19 1.91
N GLY A 121 17.43 -0.38 3.23
CA GLY A 121 16.49 0.12 4.23
C GLY A 121 15.22 -0.72 4.36
N HIS A 122 15.27 -1.99 3.92
CA HIS A 122 14.20 -2.97 4.16
C HIS A 122 13.80 -3.00 5.63
N ILE A 123 12.50 -3.07 5.88
CA ILE A 123 11.92 -3.24 7.22
C ILE A 123 11.33 -4.65 7.27
N ALA A 124 12.01 -5.55 7.96
CA ALA A 124 11.53 -6.90 8.13
C ALA A 124 10.28 -6.93 9.02
N CYS A 125 9.09 -6.93 8.43
CA CYS A 125 7.83 -7.20 9.15
C CYS A 125 7.69 -8.69 9.49
N SER A 126 8.33 -9.55 8.71
CA SER A 126 8.47 -10.99 8.95
C SER A 126 9.87 -11.46 8.56
N SER A 127 10.48 -12.33 9.37
CA SER A 127 11.76 -12.97 9.03
C SER A 127 11.63 -14.05 7.94
N GLU A 128 10.43 -14.38 7.54
CA GLU A 128 10.15 -15.43 6.54
C GLU A 128 9.92 -14.86 5.13
N SER A 129 9.74 -13.55 5.00
CA SER A 129 9.65 -12.91 3.68
C SER A 129 11.03 -12.90 3.01
N ARG A 130 11.10 -13.41 1.77
CA ARG A 130 12.34 -13.51 0.98
C ARG A 130 12.31 -12.66 -0.28
N SER A 131 11.15 -12.50 -0.90
CA SER A 131 10.93 -11.59 -2.03
C SER A 131 9.60 -10.87 -1.88
N GLU A 132 9.50 -9.69 -2.48
CA GLU A 132 8.36 -8.79 -2.28
C GLU A 132 8.02 -8.06 -3.58
N ILE A 133 6.75 -7.78 -3.81
CA ILE A 133 6.29 -6.87 -4.84
C ILE A 133 5.30 -5.87 -4.24
N VAL A 134 5.51 -4.58 -4.51
CA VAL A 134 4.62 -3.52 -4.04
C VAL A 134 4.12 -2.70 -5.23
N VAL A 135 2.79 -2.56 -5.32
CA VAL A 135 2.11 -1.87 -6.43
C VAL A 135 1.30 -0.69 -5.88
N PRO A 136 1.58 0.56 -6.30
CA PRO A 136 0.83 1.73 -5.84
C PRO A 136 -0.58 1.76 -6.43
N VAL A 137 -1.57 2.10 -5.59
CA VAL A 137 -2.96 2.33 -5.94
C VAL A 137 -3.18 3.82 -6.10
N PHE A 138 -3.50 4.28 -7.31
CA PHE A 138 -3.72 5.68 -7.61
C PHE A 138 -5.20 6.05 -7.50
N LYS A 139 -5.49 7.23 -7.00
CA LYS A 139 -6.84 7.78 -6.97
C LYS A 139 -7.36 8.01 -8.39
N ASN A 140 -8.56 7.50 -8.68
CA ASN A 140 -9.18 7.73 -9.98
C ASN A 140 -9.59 9.20 -10.14
N SER A 141 -9.14 9.85 -11.20
CA SER A 141 -9.45 11.24 -11.51
C SER A 141 -10.69 11.40 -12.42
N SER A 142 -11.51 10.37 -12.59
CA SER A 142 -12.59 10.30 -13.59
C SER A 142 -13.71 11.35 -13.43
N ASN A 143 -13.74 12.13 -12.34
CA ASN A 143 -14.77 13.15 -12.08
C ASN A 143 -14.25 14.60 -12.07
N GLN A 144 -13.05 14.87 -12.53
CA GLN A 144 -12.59 16.26 -12.61
C GLN A 144 -12.35 16.71 -14.04
N THR A 145 -13.19 17.63 -14.50
CA THR A 145 -13.04 18.47 -15.69
C THR A 145 -11.76 19.35 -15.64
N ILE A 146 -10.79 18.98 -14.84
CA ILE A 146 -9.51 19.64 -14.68
C ILE A 146 -8.44 18.72 -15.26
N LYS A 147 -7.74 19.25 -16.27
CA LYS A 147 -6.56 18.72 -16.95
C LYS A 147 -5.84 17.67 -16.10
N GLN A 148 -5.62 16.48 -16.66
CA GLN A 148 -4.80 15.40 -16.12
C GLN A 148 -3.68 15.99 -15.26
N SER A 149 -3.77 15.80 -13.94
CA SER A 149 -2.63 16.03 -13.07
C SER A 149 -1.54 15.10 -13.56
N SER A 150 -0.41 15.68 -13.98
CA SER A 150 0.78 14.92 -14.38
C SER A 150 1.31 14.04 -13.24
N ASN A 151 0.63 14.00 -12.10
CA ASN A 151 1.06 13.33 -10.88
C ASN A 151 -0.14 12.83 -10.04
N PRO A 152 -0.81 11.69 -10.41
CA PRO A 152 -1.97 11.17 -9.69
C PRO A 152 -1.62 10.80 -8.24
N GLU A 153 -2.52 11.08 -7.28
CA GLU A 153 -2.33 10.80 -5.85
C GLU A 153 -2.32 9.29 -5.58
N VAL A 154 -1.31 8.80 -4.83
CA VAL A 154 -1.31 7.44 -4.30
C VAL A 154 -2.17 7.41 -3.04
N ILE A 155 -3.17 6.53 -3.00
CA ILE A 155 -4.10 6.38 -1.86
C ILE A 155 -3.85 5.11 -1.04
N ALA A 156 -3.15 4.14 -1.62
CA ALA A 156 -2.77 2.89 -0.98
C ALA A 156 -1.61 2.25 -1.75
N VAL A 157 -1.05 1.18 -1.21
CA VAL A 157 -0.20 0.23 -1.92
C VAL A 157 -0.75 -1.18 -1.71
N LEU A 158 -0.69 -2.02 -2.75
CA LEU A 158 -0.84 -3.47 -2.65
C LEU A 158 0.56 -4.03 -2.41
N ASP A 159 0.70 -4.82 -1.36
CA ASP A 159 1.94 -5.45 -0.93
C ASP A 159 1.77 -6.96 -0.93
N ILE A 160 2.72 -7.69 -1.50
CA ILE A 160 2.70 -9.15 -1.58
C ILE A 160 4.10 -9.69 -1.30
N ASP A 161 4.18 -10.59 -0.31
CA ASP A 161 5.41 -11.26 0.09
C ASP A 161 5.40 -12.74 -0.27
N SER A 162 6.59 -13.27 -0.51
CA SER A 162 6.87 -14.69 -0.69
C SER A 162 8.00 -15.17 0.20
N ARG A 163 7.92 -16.44 0.62
CA ARG A 163 9.02 -17.17 1.31
C ARG A 163 10.14 -17.58 0.37
N GLU A 164 9.93 -17.50 -0.92
CA GLU A 164 10.90 -17.89 -1.93
C GLU A 164 11.56 -16.64 -2.52
N LEU A 165 12.83 -16.76 -2.90
CA LEU A 165 13.52 -15.72 -3.65
C LEU A 165 12.99 -15.64 -5.09
N ASN A 166 13.05 -14.48 -5.70
CA ASN A 166 12.73 -14.28 -7.11
C ASN A 166 11.33 -14.76 -7.51
N THR A 167 10.35 -14.67 -6.58
CA THR A 167 8.97 -15.10 -6.86
C THR A 167 8.29 -14.21 -7.90
N PHE A 168 8.57 -12.91 -7.85
CA PHE A 168 7.88 -11.90 -8.65
C PHE A 168 8.73 -11.45 -9.83
N ASP A 169 8.06 -11.20 -10.97
CA ASP A 169 8.65 -10.74 -12.22
C ASP A 169 7.78 -9.69 -12.92
N ASP A 170 8.16 -9.29 -14.13
CA ASP A 170 7.42 -8.31 -14.93
C ASP A 170 5.97 -8.73 -15.24
N THR A 171 5.69 -10.04 -15.29
CA THR A 171 4.33 -10.56 -15.47
C THR A 171 3.47 -10.22 -14.27
N ASP A 172 3.99 -10.43 -13.05
CA ASP A 172 3.28 -10.06 -11.82
C ASP A 172 3.05 -8.55 -11.76
N ALA A 173 4.09 -7.76 -12.03
CA ALA A 173 3.99 -6.30 -12.02
C ALA A 173 2.89 -5.82 -12.97
N HIS A 174 2.87 -6.31 -14.20
CA HIS A 174 1.87 -5.95 -15.22
C HIS A 174 0.44 -6.26 -14.76
N TYR A 175 0.20 -7.50 -14.35
CA TYR A 175 -1.16 -7.93 -14.00
C TYR A 175 -1.65 -7.36 -12.67
N LEU A 176 -0.76 -7.19 -11.69
CA LEU A 176 -1.13 -6.57 -10.41
C LEU A 176 -1.44 -5.07 -10.57
N GLU A 177 -0.78 -4.38 -11.51
CA GLU A 177 -1.17 -3.02 -11.90
C GLU A 177 -2.58 -2.96 -12.50
N GLU A 178 -2.99 -3.95 -13.30
CA GLU A 178 -4.37 -4.06 -13.79
C GLU A 178 -5.35 -4.35 -12.64
N VAL A 179 -5.01 -5.23 -11.70
CA VAL A 179 -5.82 -5.52 -10.51
C VAL A 179 -6.10 -4.25 -9.71
N VAL A 180 -5.05 -3.47 -9.38
CA VAL A 180 -5.25 -2.26 -8.55
C VAL A 180 -6.01 -1.15 -9.28
N LYS A 181 -5.97 -1.08 -10.61
CA LYS A 181 -6.81 -0.18 -11.41
C LYS A 181 -8.30 -0.51 -11.24
N LEU A 182 -8.65 -1.79 -11.17
CA LEU A 182 -10.05 -2.22 -10.99
C LEU A 182 -10.63 -1.83 -9.63
N LEU A 183 -9.81 -1.70 -8.58
CA LEU A 183 -10.26 -1.22 -7.27
C LEU A 183 -10.86 0.18 -7.31
N VAL A 184 -10.33 1.06 -8.15
CA VAL A 184 -10.67 2.48 -8.18
C VAL A 184 -11.63 2.85 -9.30
N ILE A 185 -12.04 1.90 -10.12
CA ILE A 185 -13.11 2.07 -11.10
C ILE A 185 -14.45 2.08 -10.35
N ALA A 186 -15.19 3.17 -10.47
CA ALA A 186 -16.53 3.34 -9.89
C ALA A 186 -17.59 2.66 -10.77
#